data_5ea4903ea6a716db28fb542a7f9e47bd
#
_entry.id   5ea4903ea6a716db28fb542a7f9e47bd
#
_cell.length_a   1.000
_cell.length_b   1.000
_cell.length_c   1.000
_cell.angle_alpha   90.00
_cell.angle_beta   90.00
_cell.angle_gamma   90.00
#
_symmetry.space_group_name_H-M   'P 1'
#
loop_
_entity.id
_entity.type
_entity.pdbx_description
1 polymer ?
#
loop_
_entity_poly.entity_id
_entity_poly.type
_entity_poly.pdbx_seq_one_letter_code
_entity_poly.pdbx_strand_id
1 'polypeptide(L)'
;MYNIIMKYLNSKEVSDILGVNISTLKRWTDNGTINCHKTPGGHRKFTMQNVREYYKSNKKASKSTDVSLAKFEHKKIYELIKKASYSELSYKLAAASIESDEATVKTIISGSYMNNIDVETLFDKIIDPGSMIVEKALHEQYLSHAEAFISRKIITRATEALNDNKPNGLYNGKSALCVNFEDNLPDLGVVMSEVILRHKGYNVYNTGSHAELGDLNKVIKNKKIDLIVF
;
A
#
# COMPACT_ATOMS: atom_id res chain seq x y z
N MET A 1 1.22 10.93 21.35
CA MET A 1 1.76 11.85 20.34
C MET A 1 2.36 10.99 19.24
N TYR A 2 1.56 10.67 18.20
CA TYR A 2 2.07 9.96 17.05
C TYR A 2 3.06 10.90 16.36
N ASN A 3 4.34 10.63 16.55
CA ASN A 3 5.28 10.88 15.50
C ASN A 3 4.87 9.94 14.35
N ILE A 4 3.87 10.34 13.54
CA ILE A 4 3.93 10.00 12.12
C ILE A 4 5.33 10.42 11.80
N ILE A 5 6.23 9.47 11.58
CA ILE A 5 7.61 9.74 11.24
C ILE A 5 7.48 10.47 9.91
N MET A 6 7.33 11.79 9.97
CA MET A 6 7.44 12.64 8.80
C MET A 6 8.85 12.40 8.32
N LYS A 7 8.99 11.50 7.35
CA LYS A 7 10.28 11.13 6.79
C LYS A 7 10.82 12.36 6.10
N TYR A 8 11.66 13.08 6.81
CA TYR A 8 12.32 14.24 6.27
C TYR A 8 13.26 13.82 5.13
N LEU A 9 13.09 14.47 4.01
CA LEU A 9 14.02 14.41 2.89
C LEU A 9 15.23 15.31 3.19
N ASN A 10 16.40 14.86 2.81
CA ASN A 10 17.61 15.70 2.84
C ASN A 10 17.75 16.54 1.56
N SER A 11 18.70 17.48 1.55
CA SER A 11 18.89 18.37 0.40
C SER A 11 19.27 17.64 -0.89
N LYS A 12 19.95 16.50 -0.81
CA LYS A 12 20.31 15.71 -1.99
C LYS A 12 19.06 15.06 -2.60
N GLU A 13 18.24 14.42 -1.74
CA GLU A 13 16.98 13.79 -2.19
C GLU A 13 16.07 14.81 -2.86
N VAL A 14 15.92 16.01 -2.26
CA VAL A 14 15.06 17.06 -2.85
C VAL A 14 15.67 17.65 -4.13
N SER A 15 16.99 17.81 -4.23
CA SER A 15 17.62 18.27 -5.46
C SER A 15 17.45 17.28 -6.61
N ASP A 16 17.53 15.98 -6.32
CA ASP A 16 17.29 14.91 -7.29
C ASP A 16 15.81 14.90 -7.76
N ILE A 17 14.85 15.07 -6.82
CA ILE A 17 13.43 15.17 -7.14
C ILE A 17 13.15 16.38 -8.04
N LEU A 18 13.72 17.53 -7.69
CA LEU A 18 13.49 18.80 -8.42
C LEU A 18 14.31 18.94 -9.70
N GLY A 19 15.23 18.02 -9.97
CA GLY A 19 16.13 18.09 -11.11
C GLY A 19 17.07 19.30 -11.08
N VAL A 20 17.49 19.75 -9.87
CA VAL A 20 18.32 20.94 -9.69
C VAL A 20 19.57 20.63 -8.87
N ASN A 21 20.57 21.49 -8.95
CA ASN A 21 21.75 21.36 -8.10
C ASN A 21 21.46 21.72 -6.64
N ILE A 22 22.15 21.09 -5.69
CA ILE A 22 22.02 21.36 -4.25
C ILE A 22 22.24 22.84 -3.93
N SER A 23 23.15 23.52 -4.64
CA SER A 23 23.39 24.98 -4.50
C SER A 23 22.15 25.81 -4.88
N THR A 24 21.44 25.42 -5.92
CA THR A 24 20.18 26.05 -6.33
C THR A 24 19.10 25.85 -5.26
N LEU A 25 18.97 24.60 -4.75
CA LEU A 25 18.03 24.30 -3.69
C LEU A 25 18.33 25.10 -2.41
N LYS A 26 19.61 25.24 -2.03
CA LYS A 26 20.01 26.07 -0.89
C LYS A 26 19.57 27.52 -1.07
N ARG A 27 19.83 28.13 -2.22
CA ARG A 27 19.38 29.48 -2.54
C ARG A 27 17.87 29.61 -2.46
N TRP A 28 17.10 28.62 -2.94
CA TRP A 28 15.64 28.62 -2.88
C TRP A 28 15.10 28.49 -1.45
N THR A 29 15.79 27.80 -0.55
CA THR A 29 15.40 27.77 0.85
C THR A 29 15.75 29.08 1.58
N ASP A 30 16.83 29.75 1.18
CA ASP A 30 17.27 31.00 1.83
C ASP A 30 16.43 32.19 1.40
N ASN A 31 15.88 32.19 0.19
CA ASN A 31 14.94 33.23 -0.29
C ASN A 31 13.45 32.87 -0.12
N GLY A 32 13.13 31.77 0.56
CA GLY A 32 11.74 31.37 0.84
C GLY A 32 10.98 30.76 -0.34
N THR A 33 11.64 30.46 -1.47
CA THR A 33 11.00 29.83 -2.64
C THR A 33 10.53 28.42 -2.33
N ILE A 34 11.23 27.68 -1.45
CA ILE A 34 10.82 26.39 -0.92
C ILE A 34 11.04 26.34 0.59
N ASN A 35 10.03 25.90 1.32
CA ASN A 35 10.11 25.79 2.77
C ASN A 35 10.95 24.57 3.20
N CYS A 36 11.70 24.72 4.28
CA CYS A 36 12.41 23.62 4.92
C CYS A 36 12.52 23.83 6.43
N HIS A 37 12.72 22.75 7.18
CA HIS A 37 13.13 22.82 8.58
C HIS A 37 14.66 22.77 8.65
N LYS A 38 15.28 23.69 9.41
CA LYS A 38 16.72 23.67 9.68
C LYS A 38 16.97 23.04 11.05
N THR A 39 17.80 22.00 11.11
CA THR A 39 18.23 21.43 12.39
C THR A 39 19.21 22.38 13.10
N PRO A 40 19.45 22.22 14.43
CA PRO A 40 20.46 23.02 15.14
C PRO A 40 21.84 23.00 14.48
N GLY A 41 22.21 21.90 13.83
CA GLY A 41 23.46 21.78 13.05
C GLY A 41 23.40 22.38 11.64
N GLY A 42 22.36 23.15 11.28
CA GLY A 42 22.23 23.83 10.01
C GLY A 42 21.80 22.95 8.83
N HIS A 43 21.53 21.66 9.05
CA HIS A 43 21.06 20.77 7.98
C HIS A 43 19.61 21.06 7.62
N ARG A 44 19.35 21.21 6.32
CA ARG A 44 17.99 21.41 5.79
C ARG A 44 17.26 20.07 5.69
N LYS A 45 16.07 20.02 6.25
CA LYS A 45 15.15 18.88 6.22
C LYS A 45 13.85 19.35 5.57
N PHE A 46 13.31 18.56 4.66
CA PHE A 46 12.12 18.87 3.90
C PHE A 46 11.07 17.79 4.12
N THR A 47 9.81 18.17 4.13
CA THR A 47 8.70 17.24 3.98
C THR A 47 8.34 17.11 2.51
N MET A 48 7.69 16.01 2.13
CA MET A 48 7.15 15.87 0.78
C MET A 48 6.14 16.98 0.47
N GLN A 49 5.42 17.48 1.49
CA GLN A 49 4.51 18.61 1.34
C GLN A 49 5.23 19.87 0.91
N ASN A 50 6.41 20.18 1.47
CA ASN A 50 7.18 21.35 1.03
C ASN A 50 7.52 21.29 -0.47
N VAL A 51 7.85 20.09 -0.96
CA VAL A 51 8.13 19.85 -2.37
C VAL A 51 6.87 20.03 -3.21
N ARG A 52 5.72 19.49 -2.78
CA ARG A 52 4.42 19.64 -3.46
C ARG A 52 3.96 21.11 -3.52
N GLU A 53 4.12 21.87 -2.44
CA GLU A 53 3.78 23.31 -2.38
C GLU A 53 4.63 24.12 -3.35
N TYR A 54 5.94 23.85 -3.42
CA TYR A 54 6.82 24.48 -4.42
C TYR A 54 6.31 24.25 -5.84
N TYR A 55 5.86 23.05 -6.16
CA TYR A 55 5.32 22.77 -7.48
C TYR A 55 3.98 23.43 -7.76
N LYS A 56 3.07 23.49 -6.77
CA LYS A 56 1.79 24.19 -6.92
C LYS A 56 1.97 25.68 -7.22
N SER A 57 2.96 26.30 -6.60
CA SER A 57 3.28 27.73 -6.82
C SER A 57 3.98 28.01 -8.15
N ASN A 58 4.66 27.00 -8.74
CA ASN A 58 5.40 27.13 -10.00
C ASN A 58 4.68 26.39 -11.15
N LYS A 59 3.54 26.93 -11.61
CA LYS A 59 2.63 26.33 -12.62
C LYS A 59 3.25 25.87 -13.95
N LYS A 60 4.48 26.28 -14.30
CA LYS A 60 5.18 25.81 -15.53
C LYS A 60 5.79 24.42 -15.41
N ALA A 61 5.89 23.87 -14.19
CA ALA A 61 6.55 22.57 -13.92
C ALA A 61 5.56 21.41 -13.67
N SER A 62 4.24 21.64 -13.55
CA SER A 62 3.29 20.73 -12.90
C SER A 62 3.11 19.36 -13.58
N LYS A 63 3.08 19.27 -14.92
CA LYS A 63 2.82 17.97 -15.58
C LYS A 63 4.02 17.03 -15.65
N SER A 64 5.25 17.54 -15.77
CA SER A 64 6.47 16.70 -15.79
C SER A 64 6.88 16.24 -14.39
N THR A 65 6.35 16.82 -13.36
CA THR A 65 6.82 16.77 -11.99
C THR A 65 6.06 15.77 -11.15
N ASP A 66 4.74 15.64 -11.32
CA ASP A 66 3.98 14.55 -10.70
C ASP A 66 4.55 13.20 -11.16
N VAL A 67 4.96 13.12 -12.43
CA VAL A 67 5.65 11.96 -12.98
C VAL A 67 7.04 11.77 -12.35
N SER A 68 7.78 12.84 -12.07
CA SER A 68 9.12 12.75 -11.46
C SER A 68 9.06 12.37 -9.99
N LEU A 69 8.08 12.90 -9.24
CA LEU A 69 7.82 12.53 -7.84
C LEU A 69 7.37 11.07 -7.73
N ALA A 70 6.41 10.66 -8.56
CA ALA A 70 5.95 9.28 -8.60
C ALA A 70 7.10 8.32 -8.96
N LYS A 71 7.95 8.66 -9.93
CA LYS A 71 9.13 7.86 -10.28
C LYS A 71 10.14 7.75 -9.13
N PHE A 72 10.37 8.84 -8.39
CA PHE A 72 11.29 8.84 -7.26
C PHE A 72 10.75 7.98 -6.11
N GLU A 73 9.47 8.12 -5.74
CA GLU A 73 8.82 7.30 -4.73
C GLU A 73 8.82 5.82 -5.13
N HIS A 74 8.48 5.50 -6.37
CA HIS A 74 8.53 4.13 -6.88
C HIS A 74 9.95 3.56 -6.82
N LYS A 75 10.98 4.31 -7.23
CA LYS A 75 12.38 3.87 -7.13
C LYS A 75 12.74 3.50 -5.68
N LYS A 76 12.34 4.33 -4.72
CA LYS A 76 12.60 4.09 -3.29
C LYS A 76 11.87 2.85 -2.78
N ILE A 77 10.62 2.62 -3.21
CA ILE A 77 9.88 1.39 -2.90
C ILE A 77 10.63 0.17 -3.43
N TYR A 78 11.09 0.19 -4.68
CA TYR A 78 11.85 -0.92 -5.26
C TYR A 78 13.18 -1.18 -4.55
N GLU A 79 13.85 -0.14 -4.03
CA GLU A 79 15.04 -0.30 -3.19
C GLU A 79 14.72 -1.01 -1.87
N LEU A 80 13.58 -0.69 -1.24
CA LEU A 80 13.11 -1.37 -0.02
C LEU A 80 12.74 -2.82 -0.28
N ILE A 81 12.07 -3.10 -1.40
CA ILE A 81 11.72 -4.46 -1.83
C ILE A 81 13.00 -5.30 -1.99
N LYS A 82 13.99 -4.80 -2.75
CA LYS A 82 15.27 -5.49 -2.95
C LYS A 82 16.04 -5.75 -1.67
N LYS A 83 15.91 -4.87 -0.67
CA LYS A 83 16.55 -5.02 0.65
C LYS A 83 15.74 -5.87 1.62
N ALA A 84 14.58 -6.38 1.22
CA ALA A 84 13.61 -7.06 2.08
C ALA A 84 13.27 -6.24 3.36
N SER A 85 13.15 -4.92 3.22
CA SER A 85 12.83 -4.02 4.34
C SER A 85 11.33 -4.04 4.63
N TYR A 86 10.81 -5.19 5.04
CA TYR A 86 9.36 -5.45 5.17
C TYR A 86 8.67 -4.49 6.14
N SER A 87 9.29 -4.19 7.28
CA SER A 87 8.73 -3.25 8.23
C SER A 87 8.59 -1.84 7.65
N GLU A 88 9.57 -1.34 6.87
CA GLU A 88 9.43 -0.05 6.20
C GLU A 88 8.36 -0.08 5.10
N LEU A 89 8.21 -1.20 4.40
CA LEU A 89 7.17 -1.39 3.38
C LEU A 89 5.78 -1.40 3.99
N SER A 90 5.57 -2.07 5.15
CA SER A 90 4.28 -2.07 5.84
C SER A 90 3.89 -0.67 6.35
N TYR A 91 4.83 0.09 6.92
CA TYR A 91 4.58 1.49 7.29
C TYR A 91 4.23 2.38 6.08
N LYS A 92 4.93 2.19 4.95
CA LYS A 92 4.63 2.94 3.73
C LYS A 92 3.28 2.54 3.13
N LEU A 93 2.91 1.25 3.22
CA LEU A 93 1.61 0.76 2.78
C LEU A 93 0.48 1.43 3.57
N ALA A 94 0.58 1.43 4.90
CA ALA A 94 -0.38 2.08 5.77
C ALA A 94 -0.48 3.59 5.47
N ALA A 95 0.66 4.30 5.43
CA ALA A 95 0.68 5.73 5.17
C ALA A 95 0.05 6.08 3.81
N ALA A 96 0.41 5.34 2.75
CA ALA A 96 -0.15 5.55 1.42
C ALA A 96 -1.66 5.27 1.37
N SER A 97 -2.13 4.23 2.06
CA SER A 97 -3.56 3.92 2.12
C SER A 97 -4.36 4.99 2.86
N ILE A 98 -3.83 5.53 3.95
CA ILE A 98 -4.43 6.63 4.72
C ILE A 98 -4.50 7.91 3.88
N GLU A 99 -3.47 8.20 3.11
CA GLU A 99 -3.42 9.35 2.19
C GLU A 99 -4.20 9.10 0.88
N SER A 100 -4.84 7.93 0.71
CA SER A 100 -5.56 7.51 -0.50
C SER A 100 -4.65 7.50 -1.75
N ASP A 101 -3.36 7.24 -1.58
CA ASP A 101 -2.39 7.06 -2.68
C ASP A 101 -2.42 5.62 -3.18
N GLU A 102 -3.45 5.30 -3.98
CA GLU A 102 -3.65 3.96 -4.55
C GLU A 102 -2.47 3.51 -5.42
N ALA A 103 -1.79 4.44 -6.09
CA ALA A 103 -0.65 4.12 -6.96
C ALA A 103 0.53 3.58 -6.15
N THR A 104 0.84 4.21 -5.03
CA THR A 104 1.89 3.76 -4.11
C THR A 104 1.51 2.43 -3.45
N VAL A 105 0.27 2.25 -2.99
CA VAL A 105 -0.22 0.97 -2.45
C VAL A 105 -0.05 -0.16 -3.47
N LYS A 106 -0.51 0.05 -4.70
CA LYS A 106 -0.35 -0.92 -5.80
C LYS A 106 1.12 -1.21 -6.09
N THR A 107 1.98 -0.20 -6.10
CA THR A 107 3.42 -0.38 -6.34
C THR A 107 4.07 -1.24 -5.25
N ILE A 108 3.69 -1.05 -3.98
CA ILE A 108 4.21 -1.87 -2.87
C ILE A 108 3.75 -3.31 -3.04
N ILE A 109 2.46 -3.57 -3.19
CA ILE A 109 1.89 -4.92 -3.23
C ILE A 109 2.32 -5.66 -4.50
N SER A 110 1.97 -5.14 -5.67
CA SER A 110 2.30 -5.79 -6.95
C SER A 110 3.80 -5.79 -7.22
N GLY A 111 4.51 -4.71 -6.86
CA GLY A 111 5.95 -4.63 -7.01
C GLY A 111 6.70 -5.66 -6.14
N SER A 112 6.24 -5.90 -4.92
CA SER A 112 6.80 -6.95 -4.05
C SER A 112 6.61 -8.33 -4.66
N TYR A 113 5.39 -8.64 -5.09
CA TYR A 113 5.07 -9.92 -5.74
C TYR A 113 5.91 -10.14 -7.02
N MET A 114 5.98 -9.14 -7.90
CA MET A 114 6.77 -9.21 -9.14
C MET A 114 8.29 -9.31 -8.91
N ASN A 115 8.78 -8.93 -7.74
CA ASN A 115 10.18 -9.10 -7.34
C ASN A 115 10.42 -10.38 -6.51
N ASN A 116 9.59 -11.40 -6.73
CA ASN A 116 9.70 -12.76 -6.15
C ASN A 116 9.55 -12.83 -4.62
N ILE A 117 8.86 -11.87 -3.99
CA ILE A 117 8.37 -12.07 -2.64
C ILE A 117 7.12 -12.97 -2.76
N ASP A 118 7.16 -14.14 -2.13
CA ASP A 118 6.01 -15.07 -2.14
C ASP A 118 4.80 -14.45 -1.43
N VAL A 119 3.61 -14.96 -1.76
CA VAL A 119 2.36 -14.37 -1.26
C VAL A 119 2.24 -14.48 0.24
N GLU A 120 2.73 -15.56 0.84
CA GLU A 120 2.73 -15.77 2.28
C GLU A 120 3.60 -14.71 2.99
N THR A 121 4.83 -14.52 2.53
CA THR A 121 5.72 -13.46 3.06
C THR A 121 5.15 -12.06 2.84
N LEU A 122 4.57 -11.79 1.66
CA LEU A 122 3.93 -10.50 1.35
C LEU A 122 2.79 -10.21 2.33
N PHE A 123 1.97 -11.21 2.63
CA PHE A 123 0.85 -11.08 3.54
C PHE A 123 1.31 -10.91 4.99
N ASP A 124 2.14 -11.83 5.49
CA ASP A 124 2.56 -11.85 6.90
C ASP A 124 3.47 -10.69 7.29
N LYS A 125 4.28 -10.18 6.35
CA LYS A 125 5.33 -9.19 6.66
C LYS A 125 5.03 -7.77 6.18
N ILE A 126 4.11 -7.61 5.23
CA ILE A 126 3.84 -6.29 4.63
C ILE A 126 2.36 -5.92 4.77
N ILE A 127 1.43 -6.75 4.27
CA ILE A 127 0.01 -6.37 4.15
C ILE A 127 -0.67 -6.39 5.51
N ASP A 128 -0.59 -7.50 6.24
CA ASP A 128 -1.21 -7.63 7.56
C ASP A 128 -0.65 -6.60 8.56
N PRO A 129 0.68 -6.45 8.73
CA PRO A 129 1.22 -5.41 9.60
C PRO A 129 0.84 -3.99 9.15
N GLY A 130 0.74 -3.73 7.85
CA GLY A 130 0.28 -2.44 7.32
C GLY A 130 -1.19 -2.17 7.65
N SER A 131 -2.05 -3.18 7.52
CA SER A 131 -3.45 -3.10 7.92
C SER A 131 -3.60 -2.87 9.43
N MET A 132 -2.82 -3.56 10.26
CA MET A 132 -2.83 -3.37 11.71
C MET A 132 -2.45 -1.93 12.12
N ILE A 133 -1.57 -1.26 11.37
CA ILE A 133 -1.25 0.15 11.61
C ILE A 133 -2.49 1.04 11.37
N VAL A 134 -3.28 0.76 10.34
CA VAL A 134 -4.54 1.48 10.07
C VAL A 134 -5.54 1.24 11.19
N GLU A 135 -5.71 -0.02 11.64
CA GLU A 135 -6.60 -0.37 12.76
C GLU A 135 -6.18 0.34 14.06
N LYS A 136 -4.89 0.35 14.34
CA LYS A 136 -4.36 1.06 15.50
C LYS A 136 -4.64 2.55 15.43
N ALA A 137 -4.47 3.18 14.26
CA ALA A 137 -4.77 4.60 14.07
C ALA A 137 -6.27 4.90 14.26
N LEU A 138 -7.16 3.99 13.85
CA LEU A 138 -8.60 4.10 14.14
C LEU A 138 -8.87 3.96 15.65
N HIS A 139 -8.31 2.93 16.30
CA HIS A 139 -8.52 2.69 17.73
C HIS A 139 -8.04 3.87 18.60
N GLU A 140 -6.93 4.49 18.21
CA GLU A 140 -6.37 5.67 18.87
C GLU A 140 -7.05 7.00 18.42
N GLN A 141 -8.13 6.93 17.65
CA GLN A 141 -8.93 8.08 17.17
C GLN A 141 -8.16 9.08 16.29
N TYR A 142 -7.07 8.65 15.63
CA TYR A 142 -6.38 9.46 14.62
C TYR A 142 -7.07 9.42 13.27
N LEU A 143 -7.86 8.36 13.02
CA LEU A 143 -8.70 8.21 11.84
C LEU A 143 -10.15 8.08 12.26
N SER A 144 -11.05 8.64 11.48
CA SER A 144 -12.47 8.33 11.54
C SER A 144 -12.72 6.91 10.97
N HIS A 145 -13.86 6.31 11.32
CA HIS A 145 -14.29 5.05 10.74
C HIS A 145 -14.33 5.08 9.20
N ALA A 146 -14.76 6.21 8.62
CA ALA A 146 -14.81 6.38 7.17
C ALA A 146 -13.41 6.37 6.53
N GLU A 147 -12.43 7.09 7.11
CA GLU A 147 -11.05 7.12 6.62
C GLU A 147 -10.39 5.76 6.74
N ALA A 148 -10.55 5.06 7.88
CA ALA A 148 -10.05 3.72 8.06
C ALA A 148 -10.68 2.73 7.07
N PHE A 149 -11.99 2.85 6.80
CA PHE A 149 -12.68 2.04 5.80
C PHE A 149 -12.13 2.26 4.39
N ILE A 150 -11.91 3.52 3.99
CA ILE A 150 -11.31 3.86 2.69
C ILE A 150 -9.91 3.25 2.59
N SER A 151 -9.07 3.41 3.61
CA SER A 151 -7.71 2.87 3.65
C SER A 151 -7.69 1.35 3.48
N ARG A 152 -8.53 0.64 4.25
CA ARG A 152 -8.69 -0.82 4.13
C ARG A 152 -9.14 -1.24 2.74
N LYS A 153 -10.12 -0.53 2.17
CA LYS A 153 -10.62 -0.82 0.83
C LYS A 153 -9.55 -0.67 -0.26
N ILE A 154 -8.68 0.31 -0.14
CA ILE A 154 -7.55 0.50 -1.05
C ILE A 154 -6.57 -0.67 -0.97
N ILE A 155 -6.20 -1.10 0.25
CA ILE A 155 -5.32 -2.26 0.47
C ILE A 155 -5.98 -3.53 -0.09
N THR A 156 -7.25 -3.78 0.23
CA THR A 156 -7.98 -4.97 -0.22
C THR A 156 -8.04 -5.06 -1.75
N ARG A 157 -8.38 -3.97 -2.45
CA ARG A 157 -8.40 -3.93 -3.92
C ARG A 157 -7.04 -4.22 -4.55
N ALA A 158 -5.97 -3.65 -3.98
CA ALA A 158 -4.63 -3.88 -4.49
C ALA A 158 -4.16 -5.32 -4.24
N THR A 159 -4.61 -5.96 -3.14
CA THR A 159 -4.37 -7.37 -2.84
C THR A 159 -5.16 -8.27 -3.77
N GLU A 160 -6.42 -7.97 -4.02
CA GLU A 160 -7.29 -8.72 -4.94
C GLU A 160 -6.72 -8.78 -6.37
N ALA A 161 -6.09 -7.69 -6.82
CA ALA A 161 -5.45 -7.62 -8.13
C ALA A 161 -4.30 -8.64 -8.33
N LEU A 162 -3.79 -9.27 -7.26
CA LEU A 162 -2.82 -10.36 -7.35
C LEU A 162 -3.43 -11.63 -7.97
N ASN A 163 -4.76 -11.80 -7.95
CA ASN A 163 -5.45 -12.89 -8.61
C ASN A 163 -5.25 -12.91 -10.13
N ASP A 164 -5.03 -11.74 -10.74
CA ASP A 164 -4.79 -11.60 -12.17
C ASP A 164 -3.39 -12.08 -12.57
N ASN A 165 -2.48 -12.15 -11.61
CA ASN A 165 -1.08 -12.52 -11.80
C ASN A 165 -0.76 -13.96 -11.37
N LYS A 166 -1.78 -14.80 -11.16
CA LYS A 166 -1.59 -16.21 -10.78
C LYS A 166 -0.76 -16.96 -11.82
N PRO A 167 0.08 -17.92 -11.40
CA PRO A 167 0.80 -18.78 -12.34
C PRO A 167 -0.17 -19.56 -13.22
N ASN A 168 0.06 -19.56 -14.53
CA ASN A 168 -0.75 -20.32 -15.47
C ASN A 168 -0.57 -21.84 -15.26
N GLY A 169 -1.66 -22.59 -15.30
CA GLY A 169 -1.60 -24.06 -15.35
C GLY A 169 -1.60 -24.79 -14.01
N LEU A 170 -1.77 -24.12 -12.89
CA LEU A 170 -1.73 -24.71 -11.54
C LEU A 170 -3.08 -25.24 -11.03
N TYR A 171 -3.95 -25.78 -11.91
CA TYR A 171 -5.19 -26.37 -11.38
C TYR A 171 -4.92 -27.73 -10.73
N ASN A 172 -5.22 -27.85 -9.42
CA ASN A 172 -5.00 -29.07 -8.63
C ASN A 172 -6.23 -30.00 -8.58
N GLY A 173 -7.28 -29.69 -9.33
CA GLY A 173 -8.51 -30.49 -9.38
C GLY A 173 -9.50 -30.22 -8.25
N LYS A 174 -9.19 -29.31 -7.32
CA LYS A 174 -10.02 -29.03 -6.13
C LYS A 174 -10.64 -27.64 -6.18
N SER A 175 -11.77 -27.51 -5.49
CA SER A 175 -12.49 -26.24 -5.31
C SER A 175 -12.50 -25.80 -3.85
N ALA A 176 -12.35 -24.51 -3.62
CA ALA A 176 -12.42 -23.92 -2.30
C ALA A 176 -13.49 -22.81 -2.24
N LEU A 177 -14.07 -22.61 -1.08
CA LEU A 177 -15.00 -21.55 -0.77
C LEU A 177 -14.44 -20.68 0.35
N CYS A 178 -14.23 -19.41 0.09
CA CYS A 178 -13.88 -18.42 1.09
C CYS A 178 -15.15 -17.67 1.52
N VAL A 179 -15.36 -17.57 2.83
CA VAL A 179 -16.58 -17.02 3.43
C VAL A 179 -16.22 -16.04 4.53
N ASN A 180 -16.88 -14.91 4.58
CA ASN A 180 -16.85 -14.02 5.73
C ASN A 180 -18.27 -13.79 6.25
N PHE A 181 -18.46 -13.89 7.55
CA PHE A 181 -19.73 -13.65 8.24
C PHE A 181 -19.78 -12.27 8.91
N GLU A 182 -18.70 -11.53 8.90
CA GLU A 182 -18.63 -10.21 9.53
C GLU A 182 -19.16 -9.12 8.58
N ASP A 183 -20.11 -8.35 9.07
CA ASP A 183 -20.87 -7.38 8.28
C ASP A 183 -20.12 -6.08 7.99
N ASN A 184 -19.02 -5.79 8.68
CA ASN A 184 -18.54 -4.41 8.81
C ASN A 184 -17.13 -4.15 8.26
N LEU A 185 -16.43 -5.13 7.72
CA LEU A 185 -15.05 -4.95 7.31
C LEU A 185 -14.83 -5.25 5.83
N PRO A 186 -13.96 -4.49 5.14
CA PRO A 186 -13.40 -4.95 3.88
C PRO A 186 -12.79 -6.34 4.10
N ASP A 187 -13.11 -7.25 3.20
CA ASP A 187 -12.79 -8.68 3.30
C ASP A 187 -11.30 -9.01 3.10
N LEU A 188 -10.39 -8.24 3.68
CA LEU A 188 -8.95 -8.40 3.42
C LEU A 188 -8.49 -9.83 3.73
N GLY A 189 -8.87 -10.40 4.88
CA GLY A 189 -8.50 -11.77 5.25
C GLY A 189 -9.03 -12.81 4.27
N VAL A 190 -10.28 -12.63 3.82
CA VAL A 190 -10.91 -13.51 2.83
C VAL A 190 -10.24 -13.38 1.46
N VAL A 191 -9.92 -12.15 1.03
CA VAL A 191 -9.19 -11.91 -0.22
C VAL A 191 -7.78 -12.48 -0.15
N MET A 192 -7.07 -12.34 0.96
CA MET A 192 -5.76 -12.97 1.16
C MET A 192 -5.84 -14.49 1.07
N SER A 193 -6.84 -15.09 1.69
CA SER A 193 -7.10 -16.54 1.62
C SER A 193 -7.40 -16.97 0.18
N GLU A 194 -8.22 -16.22 -0.54
CA GLU A 194 -8.51 -16.48 -1.95
C GLU A 194 -7.23 -16.46 -2.80
N VAL A 195 -6.39 -15.42 -2.65
CA VAL A 195 -5.13 -15.31 -3.39
C VAL A 195 -4.22 -16.51 -3.12
N ILE A 196 -4.01 -16.89 -1.85
CA ILE A 196 -3.19 -18.05 -1.48
C ILE A 196 -3.72 -19.33 -2.14
N LEU A 197 -5.02 -19.58 -2.03
CA LEU A 197 -5.64 -20.79 -2.57
C LEU A 197 -5.55 -20.86 -4.10
N ARG A 198 -5.75 -19.73 -4.78
CA ARG A 198 -5.55 -19.65 -6.23
C ARG A 198 -4.11 -19.92 -6.64
N HIS A 199 -3.15 -19.44 -5.87
CA HIS A 199 -1.71 -19.74 -6.10
C HIS A 199 -1.35 -21.20 -5.79
N LYS A 200 -2.13 -21.88 -4.93
CA LYS A 200 -2.03 -23.35 -4.67
C LYS A 200 -2.83 -24.18 -5.68
N GLY A 201 -3.42 -23.54 -6.69
CA GLY A 201 -4.11 -24.22 -7.78
C GLY A 201 -5.56 -24.57 -7.53
N TYR A 202 -6.17 -24.08 -6.47
CA TYR A 202 -7.61 -24.27 -6.25
C TYR A 202 -8.45 -23.41 -7.20
N ASN A 203 -9.62 -23.94 -7.57
CA ASN A 203 -10.70 -23.14 -8.14
C ASN A 203 -11.45 -22.49 -6.96
N VAL A 204 -11.28 -21.18 -6.76
CA VAL A 204 -11.79 -20.51 -5.57
C VAL A 204 -13.05 -19.72 -5.86
N TYR A 205 -14.06 -19.92 -5.03
CA TYR A 205 -15.26 -19.12 -4.92
C TYR A 205 -15.16 -18.27 -3.66
N ASN A 206 -15.47 -16.98 -3.78
CA ASN A 206 -15.45 -16.03 -2.67
C ASN A 206 -16.84 -15.41 -2.56
N THR A 207 -17.49 -15.54 -1.42
CA THR A 207 -18.82 -14.97 -1.17
C THR A 207 -18.75 -13.50 -0.73
N GLY A 208 -17.56 -12.98 -0.45
CA GLY A 208 -17.41 -11.68 0.20
C GLY A 208 -17.98 -11.69 1.62
N SER A 209 -18.34 -10.51 2.11
CA SER A 209 -19.09 -10.33 3.35
C SER A 209 -20.55 -10.73 3.16
N HIS A 210 -21.25 -11.05 4.25
CA HIS A 210 -22.70 -11.30 4.23
C HIS A 210 -23.15 -12.66 3.70
N ALA A 211 -22.38 -13.71 3.88
CA ALA A 211 -22.85 -15.04 3.51
C ALA A 211 -23.90 -15.58 4.49
N GLU A 212 -25.11 -15.80 4.02
CA GLU A 212 -26.13 -16.50 4.81
C GLU A 212 -25.81 -18.01 4.89
N LEU A 213 -25.66 -18.54 6.11
CA LEU A 213 -25.36 -19.96 6.35
C LEU A 213 -26.32 -20.91 5.64
N GLY A 214 -27.61 -20.54 5.52
CA GLY A 214 -28.64 -21.34 4.87
C GLY A 214 -28.38 -21.59 3.39
N ASP A 215 -27.76 -20.67 2.70
CA ASP A 215 -27.49 -20.76 1.27
C ASP A 215 -26.13 -21.44 0.93
N LEU A 216 -25.21 -21.51 1.89
CA LEU A 216 -23.91 -22.14 1.67
C LEU A 216 -24.01 -23.61 1.27
N ASN A 217 -24.99 -24.35 1.81
CA ASN A 217 -25.20 -25.75 1.46
C ASN A 217 -25.49 -25.97 -0.04
N LYS A 218 -26.17 -25.03 -0.69
CA LYS A 218 -26.42 -25.09 -2.13
C LYS A 218 -25.12 -24.85 -2.92
N VAL A 219 -24.34 -23.85 -2.48
CA VAL A 219 -23.05 -23.54 -3.12
C VAL A 219 -22.08 -24.72 -2.98
N ILE A 220 -21.96 -25.28 -1.77
CA ILE A 220 -21.07 -26.42 -1.48
C ILE A 220 -21.39 -27.59 -2.39
N LYS A 221 -22.68 -27.98 -2.52
CA LYS A 221 -23.10 -29.10 -3.37
C LYS A 221 -22.92 -28.80 -4.86
N ASN A 222 -23.37 -27.63 -5.31
CA ASN A 222 -23.38 -27.28 -6.74
C ASN A 222 -21.98 -27.06 -7.30
N LYS A 223 -21.07 -26.50 -6.49
CA LYS A 223 -19.69 -26.18 -6.88
C LYS A 223 -18.69 -27.27 -6.50
N LYS A 224 -19.16 -28.37 -5.83
CA LYS A 224 -18.30 -29.48 -5.35
C LYS A 224 -17.13 -28.95 -4.55
N ILE A 225 -17.42 -28.24 -3.47
CA ILE A 225 -16.41 -27.61 -2.63
C ILE A 225 -15.67 -28.66 -1.79
N ASP A 226 -14.34 -28.67 -1.87
CA ASP A 226 -13.46 -29.55 -1.10
C ASP A 226 -12.94 -28.89 0.19
N LEU A 227 -12.86 -27.55 0.21
CA LEU A 227 -12.31 -26.78 1.32
C LEU A 227 -13.14 -25.54 1.57
N ILE A 228 -13.42 -25.23 2.83
CA ILE A 228 -14.06 -23.99 3.25
C ILE A 228 -13.09 -23.25 4.16
N VAL A 229 -12.94 -21.96 3.94
CA VAL A 229 -12.13 -21.05 4.76
C VAL A 229 -13.03 -19.92 5.26
N PHE A 230 -12.96 -19.68 6.59
CA PHE A 230 -13.70 -18.65 7.28
C PHE A 230 -12.78 -17.55 7.79
#